data_701a7c139e4a4fdd886933809c372935
#
_entry.id   701a7c139e4a4fdd886933809c372935
#
_cell.length_a   1.000
_cell.length_b   1.000
_cell.length_c   1.000
_cell.angle_alpha   90.00
_cell.angle_beta   90.00
_cell.angle_gamma   90.00
#
_symmetry.space_group_name_H-M   'P 1'
#
loop_
_entity.id
_entity.type
_entity.pdbx_description
1 polymer ?
#
loop_
_entity_poly.entity_id
_entity_poly.type
_entity_poly.pdbx_seq_one_letter_code
_entity_poly.pdbx_strand_id
1 'polypeptide(L)'
;MKIKRKIVNIDQAKCNGCGECVTACAEGAIELVNGKAQLVAEHYCDGLAACLGECPQDAISMIEREADAFDAEAVEDHLANKTNPKSQIPNPKQDHSTTLPCGCPSTQLQMFQSDCGCTNETATEKRIPSALTHWPVQIKLVPPTAPFLKDANLLVASDCTPVAYPNFHEDLLKGRVIMMGCPKFDDTDEYIKKFADIFKTTRIKSVTIAIMEVPCCSKMPLIVQKGMELAGKEIPTEVVVISSQGSIVRRMPLAA
;
A
#
# COMPACT_ATOMS: atom_id res chain seq x y z
N MET A 1 -28.51 0.44 26.99
CA MET A 1 -28.55 0.36 28.46
C MET A 1 -27.30 1.04 28.99
N LYS A 2 -27.43 2.04 29.88
CA LYS A 2 -26.27 2.76 30.43
C LYS A 2 -25.65 1.98 31.58
N ILE A 3 -24.32 1.86 31.53
CA ILE A 3 -23.50 1.18 32.54
C ILE A 3 -22.30 2.07 32.87
N LYS A 4 -21.75 1.92 34.07
CA LYS A 4 -20.52 2.60 34.46
C LYS A 4 -19.34 1.89 33.83
N ARG A 5 -18.63 2.58 32.92
CA ARG A 5 -17.55 1.99 32.13
C ARG A 5 -16.49 3.03 31.73
N LYS A 6 -15.32 2.56 31.32
CA LYS A 6 -14.30 3.38 30.71
C LYS A 6 -14.68 3.72 29.27
N ILE A 7 -14.53 4.99 28.91
CA ILE A 7 -14.82 5.51 27.56
C ILE A 7 -13.84 6.61 27.22
N VAL A 8 -13.56 6.77 25.94
CA VAL A 8 -12.67 7.83 25.45
C VAL A 8 -13.29 9.22 25.67
N ASN A 9 -12.46 10.14 26.11
CA ASN A 9 -12.78 11.56 26.21
C ASN A 9 -11.77 12.34 25.39
N ILE A 10 -12.22 13.25 24.52
CA ILE A 10 -11.38 14.03 23.62
C ILE A 10 -11.49 15.51 24.01
N ASP A 11 -10.36 16.06 24.43
CA ASP A 11 -10.25 17.50 24.73
C ASP A 11 -10.23 18.32 23.43
N GLN A 12 -11.33 18.98 23.15
CA GLN A 12 -11.51 19.77 21.95
C GLN A 12 -10.59 20.99 21.88
N ALA A 13 -10.09 21.49 23.00
CA ALA A 13 -9.17 22.62 23.04
C ALA A 13 -7.76 22.20 22.61
N LYS A 14 -7.34 21.00 23.00
CA LYS A 14 -6.02 20.44 22.63
C LYS A 14 -6.01 19.79 21.23
N CYS A 15 -7.14 19.27 20.77
CA CYS A 15 -7.23 18.58 19.49
C CYS A 15 -6.90 19.51 18.32
N ASN A 16 -5.94 19.15 17.46
CA ASN A 16 -5.59 19.87 16.24
C ASN A 16 -6.20 19.27 14.97
N GLY A 17 -6.98 18.17 15.08
CA GLY A 17 -7.63 17.52 13.95
C GLY A 17 -6.72 16.67 13.06
N CYS A 18 -5.56 16.19 13.56
CA CYS A 18 -4.62 15.37 12.78
C CYS A 18 -5.20 14.06 12.25
N GLY A 19 -6.23 13.48 12.89
CA GLY A 19 -6.90 12.25 12.44
C GLY A 19 -6.26 10.94 12.90
N GLU A 20 -5.10 10.95 13.56
CA GLU A 20 -4.40 9.72 13.99
C GLU A 20 -5.28 8.82 14.86
N CYS A 21 -6.05 9.39 15.77
CA CYS A 21 -6.99 8.63 16.60
C CYS A 21 -8.15 8.01 15.82
N VAL A 22 -8.51 8.56 14.65
CA VAL A 22 -9.55 8.00 13.79
C VAL A 22 -9.05 6.72 13.14
N THR A 23 -7.80 6.72 12.65
CA THR A 23 -7.16 5.55 12.05
C THR A 23 -6.81 4.47 13.07
N ALA A 24 -6.52 4.86 14.31
CA ALA A 24 -6.19 3.95 15.41
C ALA A 24 -7.42 3.24 16.04
N CYS A 25 -8.63 3.73 15.78
CA CYS A 25 -9.86 3.12 16.30
C CYS A 25 -10.40 2.07 15.33
N ALA A 26 -10.22 0.80 15.66
CA ALA A 26 -10.68 -0.31 14.82
C ALA A 26 -12.22 -0.35 14.70
N GLU A 27 -12.94 0.09 15.74
CA GLU A 27 -14.40 0.15 15.79
C GLU A 27 -14.97 1.36 15.05
N GLY A 28 -14.12 2.26 14.54
CA GLY A 28 -14.57 3.47 13.84
C GLY A 28 -15.38 4.43 14.69
N ALA A 29 -15.20 4.38 16.02
CA ALA A 29 -15.97 5.16 17.00
C ALA A 29 -15.59 6.65 17.01
N ILE A 30 -14.49 7.06 16.38
CA ILE A 30 -13.99 8.45 16.33
C ILE A 30 -14.06 8.96 14.90
N GLU A 31 -14.56 10.18 14.73
CA GLU A 31 -14.59 10.89 13.44
C GLU A 31 -14.12 12.34 13.59
N LEU A 32 -13.69 12.92 12.46
CA LEU A 32 -13.39 14.35 12.38
C LEU A 32 -14.66 15.13 12.02
N VAL A 33 -15.12 15.96 12.93
CA VAL A 33 -16.26 16.86 12.73
C VAL A 33 -15.76 18.29 12.90
N ASN A 34 -15.93 19.12 11.88
CA ASN A 34 -15.45 20.50 11.86
C ASN A 34 -13.95 20.64 12.19
N GLY A 35 -13.12 19.68 11.71
CA GLY A 35 -11.68 19.68 11.94
C GLY A 35 -11.23 19.28 13.34
N LYS A 36 -12.10 18.66 14.14
CA LYS A 36 -11.82 18.15 15.50
C LYS A 36 -12.30 16.71 15.62
N ALA A 37 -11.53 15.89 16.32
CA ALA A 37 -11.94 14.51 16.60
C ALA A 37 -13.10 14.48 17.61
N GLN A 38 -14.11 13.67 17.33
CA GLN A 38 -15.26 13.46 18.19
C GLN A 38 -15.66 11.99 18.23
N LEU A 39 -16.25 11.57 19.37
CA LEU A 39 -16.86 10.26 19.47
C LEU A 39 -18.20 10.26 18.76
N VAL A 40 -18.39 9.37 17.78
CA VAL A 40 -19.61 9.26 16.97
C VAL A 40 -20.79 8.77 17.81
N ALA A 41 -20.57 7.69 18.55
CA ALA A 41 -21.56 7.14 19.47
C ALA A 41 -20.86 6.42 20.62
N GLU A 42 -21.44 6.45 21.81
CA GLU A 42 -20.84 5.83 23.01
C GLU A 42 -20.73 4.32 22.88
N HIS A 43 -21.73 3.67 22.30
CA HIS A 43 -21.79 2.22 22.15
C HIS A 43 -20.82 1.66 21.09
N TYR A 44 -20.17 2.50 20.27
CA TYR A 44 -19.12 2.06 19.35
C TYR A 44 -17.73 1.99 20.01
N CYS A 45 -17.50 2.72 21.10
CA CYS A 45 -16.22 2.68 21.80
C CYS A 45 -16.15 1.43 22.70
N ASP A 46 -15.18 0.53 22.47
CA ASP A 46 -14.95 -0.67 23.29
C ASP A 46 -14.28 -0.39 24.64
N GLY A 47 -13.62 0.77 24.79
CA GLY A 47 -12.90 1.18 25.99
C GLY A 47 -11.51 0.56 26.14
N LEU A 48 -10.97 -0.08 25.11
CA LEU A 48 -9.63 -0.71 25.10
C LEU A 48 -8.48 0.27 24.93
N ALA A 49 -8.79 1.55 24.64
CA ALA A 49 -7.81 2.65 24.63
C ALA A 49 -6.74 2.58 23.51
N ALA A 50 -6.97 1.87 22.42
CA ALA A 50 -6.05 1.80 21.28
C ALA A 50 -5.69 3.19 20.70
N CYS A 51 -6.61 4.14 20.77
CA CYS A 51 -6.43 5.53 20.28
C CYS A 51 -5.55 6.42 21.19
N LEU A 52 -5.25 6.01 22.44
CA LEU A 52 -4.57 6.86 23.43
C LEU A 52 -3.12 7.15 23.06
N GLY A 53 -2.36 6.16 22.59
CA GLY A 53 -0.95 6.30 22.25
C GLY A 53 -0.66 7.07 20.97
N GLU A 54 -1.68 7.32 20.15
CA GLU A 54 -1.52 7.90 18.80
C GLU A 54 -1.76 9.42 18.74
N CYS A 55 -2.18 10.04 19.85
CA CYS A 55 -2.48 11.48 19.85
C CYS A 55 -1.23 12.34 20.11
N PRO A 56 -0.67 13.06 19.10
CA PRO A 56 0.54 13.88 19.28
C PRO A 56 0.31 15.13 20.15
N GLN A 57 -0.96 15.48 20.43
CA GLN A 57 -1.33 16.64 21.25
C GLN A 57 -1.80 16.25 22.65
N ASP A 58 -1.72 14.96 23.01
CA ASP A 58 -2.23 14.45 24.29
C ASP A 58 -3.66 14.95 24.61
N ALA A 59 -4.48 14.98 23.54
CA ALA A 59 -5.87 15.43 23.62
C ALA A 59 -6.85 14.33 24.00
N ILE A 60 -6.39 13.06 24.10
CA ILE A 60 -7.22 11.89 24.35
C ILE A 60 -6.95 11.37 25.76
N SER A 61 -8.00 11.08 26.49
CA SER A 61 -7.94 10.47 27.83
C SER A 61 -9.06 9.45 27.99
N MET A 62 -8.88 8.50 28.90
CA MET A 62 -9.94 7.58 29.31
C MET A 62 -10.57 8.08 30.60
N ILE A 63 -11.89 8.18 30.59
CA ILE A 63 -12.66 8.53 31.76
C ILE A 63 -13.65 7.41 32.10
N GLU A 64 -13.96 7.26 33.39
CA GLU A 64 -14.98 6.33 33.82
C GLU A 64 -16.27 7.12 34.09
N ARG A 65 -17.32 6.82 33.33
CA ARG A 65 -18.63 7.44 33.49
C ARG A 65 -19.76 6.51 33.08
N GLU A 66 -20.98 6.89 33.36
CA GLU A 66 -22.14 6.23 32.78
C GLU A 66 -22.19 6.51 31.27
N ALA A 67 -22.18 5.43 30.49
CA ALA A 67 -22.23 5.45 29.04
C ALA A 67 -23.01 4.24 28.52
N ASP A 68 -23.45 4.30 27.28
CA ASP A 68 -24.11 3.16 26.66
C ASP A 68 -23.15 1.96 26.58
N ALA A 69 -23.66 0.76 26.88
CA ALA A 69 -22.88 -0.48 26.77
C ALA A 69 -22.32 -0.63 25.36
N PHE A 70 -21.12 -1.21 25.24
CA PHE A 70 -20.52 -1.53 23.94
C PHE A 70 -21.42 -2.53 23.19
N ASP A 71 -21.60 -2.28 21.90
CA ASP A 71 -22.45 -3.06 21.02
C ASP A 71 -21.66 -3.47 19.76
N ALA A 72 -21.16 -4.70 19.76
CA ALA A 72 -20.34 -5.22 18.68
C ALA A 72 -21.13 -5.36 17.37
N GLU A 73 -22.41 -5.72 17.43
CA GLU A 73 -23.27 -5.86 16.24
C GLU A 73 -23.51 -4.48 15.59
N ALA A 74 -23.77 -3.45 16.40
CA ALA A 74 -23.91 -2.09 15.92
C ALA A 74 -22.60 -1.53 15.33
N VAL A 75 -21.43 -1.97 15.84
CA VAL A 75 -20.11 -1.61 15.26
C VAL A 75 -19.93 -2.26 13.90
N GLU A 76 -20.27 -3.54 13.73
CA GLU A 76 -20.19 -4.22 12.44
C GLU A 76 -21.08 -3.54 11.39
N ASP A 77 -22.30 -3.20 11.74
CA ASP A 77 -23.23 -2.47 10.88
C ASP A 77 -22.70 -1.05 10.55
N HIS A 78 -22.13 -0.36 11.53
CA HIS A 78 -21.55 0.96 11.33
C HIS A 78 -20.37 0.92 10.36
N LEU A 79 -19.46 -0.04 10.52
CA LEU A 79 -18.31 -0.23 9.62
C LEU A 79 -18.76 -0.66 8.22
N ALA A 80 -19.75 -1.54 8.11
CA ALA A 80 -20.33 -1.93 6.83
C ALA A 80 -20.97 -0.74 6.08
N ASN A 81 -21.64 0.16 6.80
CA ASN A 81 -22.22 1.36 6.23
C ASN A 81 -21.17 2.45 5.88
N LYS A 82 -20.06 2.52 6.63
CA LYS A 82 -18.92 3.39 6.30
C LYS A 82 -18.19 2.98 5.02
N THR A 83 -18.18 1.70 4.68
CA THR A 83 -17.60 1.21 3.43
C THR A 83 -18.44 1.59 2.20
N ASN A 84 -19.57 2.30 2.39
CA ASN A 84 -20.42 2.81 1.31
C ASN A 84 -20.61 4.34 1.37
N PRO A 85 -19.55 5.17 1.30
CA PRO A 85 -19.74 6.60 1.13
C PRO A 85 -20.09 6.86 -0.34
N LYS A 86 -21.29 7.34 -0.58
CA LYS A 86 -21.60 8.12 -1.79
C LYS A 86 -20.75 9.41 -1.78
N SER A 87 -19.44 9.30 -1.97
CA SER A 87 -18.63 10.44 -2.36
C SER A 87 -18.84 10.67 -3.85
N GLN A 88 -19.53 11.73 -4.17
CA GLN A 88 -19.72 12.25 -5.51
C GLN A 88 -18.40 12.78 -6.05
N ILE A 89 -17.61 11.89 -6.64
CA ILE A 89 -16.63 12.23 -7.66
C ILE A 89 -17.17 11.59 -8.94
N PRO A 90 -17.40 12.33 -10.03
CA PRO A 90 -17.90 11.74 -11.26
C PRO A 90 -16.82 10.79 -11.80
N ASN A 91 -17.09 9.50 -11.73
CA ASN A 91 -16.22 8.48 -12.29
C ASN A 91 -16.68 8.20 -13.73
N PRO A 92 -15.82 8.33 -14.75
CA PRO A 92 -16.16 7.80 -16.06
C PRO A 92 -16.23 6.26 -15.95
N LYS A 93 -17.33 5.72 -16.40
CA LYS A 93 -17.70 4.30 -16.43
C LYS A 93 -16.55 3.44 -16.97
N GLN A 94 -16.01 2.56 -16.15
CA GLN A 94 -15.40 1.32 -16.60
C GLN A 94 -15.70 0.21 -15.58
N ASP A 95 -16.47 -0.76 -16.07
CA ASP A 95 -16.84 -2.03 -15.47
C ASP A 95 -15.60 -2.94 -15.42
N HIS A 96 -15.18 -3.32 -14.24
CA HIS A 96 -14.53 -4.61 -13.88
C HIS A 96 -14.05 -4.54 -12.42
N SER A 97 -14.97 -4.86 -11.51
CA SER A 97 -14.69 -4.93 -10.08
C SER A 97 -13.97 -6.25 -9.76
N THR A 98 -12.68 -6.14 -9.45
CA THR A 98 -11.99 -7.12 -8.63
C THR A 98 -11.44 -6.39 -7.42
N THR A 99 -12.25 -6.23 -6.39
CA THR A 99 -11.84 -5.68 -5.10
C THR A 99 -11.25 -6.78 -4.22
N LEU A 100 -10.10 -6.51 -3.63
CA LEU A 100 -9.58 -7.31 -2.52
C LEU A 100 -10.48 -7.13 -1.27
N PRO A 101 -10.53 -8.12 -0.35
CA PRO A 101 -11.52 -8.16 0.74
C PRO A 101 -11.56 -6.96 1.68
N CYS A 102 -10.54 -6.08 1.70
CA CYS A 102 -10.48 -4.95 2.63
C CYS A 102 -11.10 -3.63 2.13
N GLY A 103 -11.51 -3.54 0.85
CA GLY A 103 -12.16 -2.33 0.30
C GLY A 103 -11.36 -1.01 0.35
N CYS A 104 -10.11 -1.05 0.82
CA CYS A 104 -9.26 0.13 0.95
C CYS A 104 -8.81 0.62 -0.44
N PRO A 105 -8.85 1.93 -0.74
CA PRO A 105 -8.38 2.47 -2.02
C PRO A 105 -6.94 2.11 -2.36
N SER A 106 -6.08 1.89 -1.37
CA SER A 106 -4.68 1.48 -1.57
C SER A 106 -4.51 0.07 -2.13
N THR A 107 -5.54 -0.78 -2.03
CA THR A 107 -5.53 -2.17 -2.51
C THR A 107 -6.36 -2.37 -3.78
N GLN A 108 -7.03 -1.33 -4.28
CA GLN A 108 -7.77 -1.41 -5.54
C GLN A 108 -6.81 -1.58 -6.71
N LEU A 109 -7.10 -2.56 -7.58
CA LEU A 109 -6.35 -2.74 -8.81
C LEU A 109 -6.67 -1.60 -9.78
N GLN A 110 -5.65 -0.94 -10.27
CA GLN A 110 -5.76 0.12 -11.26
C GLN A 110 -4.77 -0.15 -12.39
N MET A 111 -5.21 0.10 -13.62
CA MET A 111 -4.37 0.08 -14.80
C MET A 111 -4.39 1.48 -15.44
N PHE A 112 -3.23 2.04 -15.68
CA PHE A 112 -3.09 3.35 -16.31
C PHE A 112 -2.71 3.17 -17.77
N GLN A 113 -3.40 3.87 -18.66
CA GLN A 113 -2.95 3.95 -20.05
C GLN A 113 -1.78 4.95 -20.10
N SER A 114 -0.68 4.51 -20.70
CA SER A 114 0.43 5.41 -21.02
C SER A 114 0.02 6.25 -22.23
N ASP A 115 -0.74 7.33 -22.00
CA ASP A 115 -0.96 8.31 -23.05
C ASP A 115 0.34 9.06 -23.34
N CYS A 116 1.00 8.70 -24.43
CA CYS A 116 1.94 9.59 -25.11
C CYS A 116 1.17 10.74 -25.78
N GLY A 117 0.40 11.48 -25.00
CA GLY A 117 -0.29 12.68 -25.44
C GLY A 117 0.71 13.84 -25.55
N CYS A 118 1.29 14.04 -26.72
CA CYS A 118 1.90 15.32 -27.08
C CYS A 118 0.80 16.37 -27.18
N THR A 119 0.42 17.00 -26.09
CA THR A 119 -0.32 18.28 -26.15
C THR A 119 0.72 19.38 -26.22
N ASN A 120 0.60 20.21 -27.31
CA ASN A 120 1.34 21.44 -27.51
C ASN A 120 1.04 22.41 -26.37
N GLU A 121 1.83 22.39 -25.30
CA GLU A 121 1.89 23.47 -24.34
C GLU A 121 3.32 24.01 -24.25
N THR A 122 3.41 25.33 -24.31
CA THR A 122 4.59 26.19 -24.35
C THR A 122 5.69 25.75 -23.38
N ALA A 123 6.87 25.57 -23.94
CA ALA A 123 8.11 25.12 -23.32
C ALA A 123 8.55 26.00 -22.14
N THR A 124 8.26 25.58 -20.89
CA THR A 124 8.99 26.07 -19.71
C THR A 124 9.17 25.08 -18.58
N GLU A 125 8.52 23.92 -18.57
CA GLU A 125 8.85 22.85 -17.59
C GLU A 125 8.75 21.49 -18.27
N LYS A 126 9.90 20.85 -18.46
CA LYS A 126 9.97 19.47 -18.97
C LYS A 126 9.52 18.52 -17.86
N ARG A 127 8.21 18.40 -17.67
CA ARG A 127 7.63 17.39 -16.75
C ARG A 127 7.87 16.02 -17.35
N ILE A 128 8.64 15.20 -16.67
CA ILE A 128 8.82 13.79 -17.03
C ILE A 128 7.53 13.07 -16.59
N PRO A 129 6.74 12.50 -17.51
CA PRO A 129 5.52 11.79 -17.15
C PRO A 129 5.85 10.53 -16.35
N SER A 130 4.95 10.13 -15.45
CA SER A 130 5.09 8.86 -14.74
C SER A 130 5.03 7.69 -15.71
N ALA A 131 5.96 6.76 -15.60
CA ALA A 131 5.96 5.49 -16.34
C ALA A 131 5.18 4.39 -15.63
N LEU A 132 4.49 4.71 -14.52
CA LEU A 132 3.69 3.75 -13.78
C LEU A 132 2.41 3.41 -14.55
N THR A 133 2.15 2.10 -14.73
CA THR A 133 1.03 1.61 -15.54
C THR A 133 -0.05 0.90 -14.74
N HIS A 134 0.16 0.71 -13.42
CA HIS A 134 -0.75 -0.05 -12.57
C HIS A 134 -0.63 0.33 -11.11
N TRP A 135 -1.61 -0.10 -10.33
CA TRP A 135 -1.65 -0.02 -8.87
C TRP A 135 -2.36 -1.27 -8.31
N PRO A 136 -2.01 -1.82 -7.14
CA PRO A 136 -0.93 -1.43 -6.22
C PRO A 136 0.47 -1.85 -6.70
N VAL A 137 1.53 -1.33 -6.04
CA VAL A 137 2.93 -1.60 -6.37
C VAL A 137 3.65 -2.44 -5.31
N GLN A 138 3.16 -2.49 -4.08
CA GLN A 138 3.79 -3.26 -3.01
C GLN A 138 3.59 -4.75 -3.19
N ILE A 139 4.67 -5.54 -3.04
CA ILE A 139 4.67 -7.01 -3.23
C ILE A 139 3.53 -7.67 -2.46
N LYS A 140 3.32 -7.26 -1.20
CA LYS A 140 2.26 -7.84 -0.35
C LYS A 140 0.86 -7.56 -0.88
N LEU A 141 0.64 -6.39 -1.49
CA LEU A 141 -0.68 -5.92 -1.94
C LEU A 141 -1.06 -6.41 -3.33
N VAL A 142 -0.09 -6.78 -4.18
CA VAL A 142 -0.39 -7.25 -5.54
C VAL A 142 -0.94 -8.68 -5.48
N PRO A 143 -2.17 -8.93 -5.93
CA PRO A 143 -2.70 -10.29 -6.01
C PRO A 143 -2.01 -11.08 -7.12
N PRO A 144 -1.74 -12.40 -6.93
CA PRO A 144 -1.09 -13.24 -7.94
C PRO A 144 -1.83 -13.31 -9.28
N THR A 145 -3.13 -13.03 -9.27
CA THR A 145 -4.01 -13.06 -10.45
C THR A 145 -4.24 -11.69 -11.08
N ALA A 146 -3.49 -10.66 -10.67
CA ALA A 146 -3.66 -9.32 -11.18
C ALA A 146 -3.52 -9.27 -12.72
N PRO A 147 -4.46 -8.63 -13.44
CA PRO A 147 -4.49 -8.64 -14.91
C PRO A 147 -3.24 -8.07 -15.54
N PHE A 148 -2.62 -7.07 -14.90
CA PHE A 148 -1.40 -6.41 -15.39
C PHE A 148 -0.16 -7.29 -15.32
N LEU A 149 -0.18 -8.41 -14.58
CA LEU A 149 0.93 -9.37 -14.52
C LEU A 149 0.97 -10.27 -15.78
N LYS A 150 -0.14 -10.42 -16.50
CA LYS A 150 -0.20 -11.30 -17.66
C LYS A 150 0.76 -10.84 -18.76
N ASP A 151 1.68 -11.72 -19.14
CA ASP A 151 2.71 -11.46 -20.16
C ASP A 151 3.60 -10.24 -19.86
N ALA A 152 3.77 -9.90 -18.59
CA ALA A 152 4.52 -8.73 -18.17
C ALA A 152 6.05 -8.95 -18.21
N ASN A 153 6.77 -7.84 -18.44
CA ASN A 153 8.16 -7.71 -18.00
C ASN A 153 8.10 -7.19 -16.55
N LEU A 154 8.46 -8.02 -15.60
CA LEU A 154 8.35 -7.71 -14.17
C LEU A 154 9.59 -6.95 -13.70
N LEU A 155 9.40 -5.83 -13.00
CA LEU A 155 10.43 -5.13 -12.25
C LEU A 155 10.21 -5.38 -10.75
N VAL A 156 11.12 -6.09 -10.10
CA VAL A 156 11.14 -6.24 -8.64
C VAL A 156 12.14 -5.25 -8.08
N ALA A 157 11.68 -4.24 -7.35
CA ALA A 157 12.49 -3.14 -6.87
C ALA A 157 12.54 -3.08 -5.34
N SER A 158 13.73 -2.95 -4.76
CA SER A 158 13.86 -2.60 -3.36
C SER A 158 13.36 -1.17 -3.12
N ASP A 159 12.65 -0.91 -2.02
CA ASP A 159 11.96 0.37 -1.73
C ASP A 159 12.83 1.62 -1.87
N CYS A 160 14.14 1.50 -1.61
CA CYS A 160 15.06 2.62 -1.72
C CYS A 160 15.45 2.96 -3.18
N THR A 161 15.29 2.04 -4.14
CA THR A 161 15.81 2.22 -5.50
C THR A 161 15.16 3.36 -6.28
N PRO A 162 13.81 3.58 -6.22
CA PRO A 162 13.17 4.68 -6.91
C PRO A 162 13.57 6.06 -6.37
N VAL A 163 13.96 6.12 -5.09
CA VAL A 163 14.39 7.36 -4.45
C VAL A 163 15.86 7.65 -4.78
N ALA A 164 16.71 6.61 -4.78
CA ALA A 164 18.14 6.75 -5.00
C ALA A 164 18.49 7.01 -6.47
N TYR A 165 17.78 6.37 -7.43
CA TYR A 165 18.12 6.44 -8.84
C TYR A 165 17.26 7.48 -9.59
N PRO A 166 17.82 8.62 -10.02
CA PRO A 166 17.06 9.73 -10.60
C PRO A 166 16.27 9.37 -11.85
N ASN A 167 16.81 8.50 -12.72
CA ASN A 167 16.17 8.09 -13.97
C ASN A 167 15.34 6.81 -13.84
N PHE A 168 14.86 6.49 -12.63
CA PHE A 168 14.17 5.23 -12.35
C PHE A 168 12.99 4.96 -13.29
N HIS A 169 12.17 5.98 -13.56
CA HIS A 169 11.01 5.84 -14.43
C HIS A 169 11.38 5.56 -15.88
N GLU A 170 12.40 6.24 -16.41
CA GLU A 170 12.79 6.11 -17.83
C GLU A 170 13.58 4.81 -18.07
N ASP A 171 14.55 4.50 -17.22
CA ASP A 171 15.52 3.42 -17.47
C ASP A 171 15.06 2.06 -16.94
N LEU A 172 14.29 2.04 -15.84
CA LEU A 172 13.91 0.81 -15.15
C LEU A 172 12.41 0.52 -15.21
N LEU A 173 11.54 1.53 -15.03
CA LEU A 173 10.10 1.30 -14.92
C LEU A 173 9.39 1.26 -16.28
N LYS A 174 9.82 2.05 -17.25
CA LYS A 174 9.16 2.15 -18.56
C LYS A 174 9.00 0.79 -19.23
N GLY A 175 7.75 0.44 -19.58
CA GLY A 175 7.40 -0.82 -20.21
C GLY A 175 7.45 -2.05 -19.29
N ARG A 176 7.51 -1.83 -17.98
CA ARG A 176 7.53 -2.89 -16.97
C ARG A 176 6.41 -2.73 -15.95
N VAL A 177 6.00 -3.85 -15.38
CA VAL A 177 5.13 -3.93 -14.21
C VAL A 177 6.02 -3.97 -12.98
N ILE A 178 5.83 -3.05 -12.04
CA ILE A 178 6.66 -2.95 -10.85
C ILE A 178 6.03 -3.65 -9.64
N MET A 179 6.86 -4.35 -8.87
CA MET A 179 6.56 -4.78 -7.51
C MET A 179 7.68 -4.34 -6.58
N MET A 180 7.33 -3.65 -5.50
CA MET A 180 8.29 -3.06 -4.57
C MET A 180 8.21 -3.71 -3.19
N GLY A 181 9.33 -3.69 -2.47
CA GLY A 181 9.37 -4.14 -1.09
C GLY A 181 10.76 -4.10 -0.47
N CYS A 182 10.84 -4.26 0.83
CA CYS A 182 12.09 -4.23 1.58
C CYS A 182 12.38 -5.57 2.26
N PRO A 183 13.38 -6.35 1.82
CA PRO A 183 13.70 -7.65 2.44
C PRO A 183 14.25 -7.54 3.86
N LYS A 184 14.51 -6.32 4.36
CA LYS A 184 14.93 -6.07 5.74
C LYS A 184 13.75 -5.90 6.69
N PHE A 185 12.68 -5.26 6.23
CA PHE A 185 11.52 -4.91 7.05
C PHE A 185 10.36 -5.87 6.86
N ASP A 186 10.31 -6.55 5.71
CA ASP A 186 9.23 -7.46 5.36
C ASP A 186 9.59 -8.93 5.57
N ASP A 187 8.58 -9.77 5.70
CA ASP A 187 8.75 -11.22 5.78
C ASP A 187 9.19 -11.79 4.43
N THR A 188 10.40 -12.34 4.40
CA THR A 188 11.01 -12.90 3.19
C THR A 188 10.32 -14.19 2.74
N ASP A 189 9.76 -14.98 3.65
CA ASP A 189 9.07 -16.23 3.32
C ASP A 189 7.70 -15.93 2.69
N GLU A 190 7.01 -14.87 3.14
CA GLU A 190 5.80 -14.38 2.47
C GLU A 190 6.11 -13.92 1.03
N TYR A 191 7.24 -13.25 0.81
CA TYR A 191 7.66 -12.84 -0.53
C TYR A 191 7.94 -14.03 -1.44
N ILE A 192 8.66 -15.04 -0.94
CA ILE A 192 8.94 -16.28 -1.69
C ILE A 192 7.62 -16.95 -2.13
N LYS A 193 6.67 -17.10 -1.20
CA LYS A 193 5.34 -17.66 -1.50
C LYS A 193 4.60 -16.82 -2.53
N LYS A 194 4.59 -15.50 -2.36
CA LYS A 194 3.94 -14.56 -3.28
C LYS A 194 4.51 -14.69 -4.70
N PHE A 195 5.82 -14.71 -4.87
CA PHE A 195 6.45 -14.89 -6.18
C PHE A 195 6.16 -16.28 -6.76
N ALA A 196 6.21 -17.33 -5.93
CA ALA A 196 5.85 -18.67 -6.38
C ALA A 196 4.41 -18.73 -6.91
N ASP A 197 3.46 -18.10 -6.24
CA ASP A 197 2.06 -18.06 -6.67
C ASP A 197 1.91 -17.26 -7.97
N ILE A 198 2.57 -16.13 -8.09
CA ILE A 198 2.58 -15.33 -9.33
C ILE A 198 3.12 -16.15 -10.50
N PHE A 199 4.28 -16.78 -10.35
CA PHE A 199 4.92 -17.56 -11.41
C PHE A 199 4.16 -18.83 -11.77
N LYS A 200 3.38 -19.41 -10.84
CA LYS A 200 2.48 -20.54 -11.11
C LYS A 200 1.24 -20.12 -11.88
N THR A 201 0.62 -18.98 -11.49
CA THR A 201 -0.67 -18.56 -12.00
C THR A 201 -0.59 -17.73 -13.27
N THR A 202 0.51 -17.00 -13.45
CA THR A 202 0.65 -15.99 -14.50
C THR A 202 1.93 -16.17 -15.30
N ARG A 203 1.84 -15.98 -16.61
CA ARG A 203 3.02 -16.01 -17.48
C ARG A 203 3.75 -14.67 -17.37
N ILE A 204 4.98 -14.69 -16.84
CA ILE A 204 5.92 -13.57 -16.81
C ILE A 204 6.95 -13.78 -17.93
N LYS A 205 7.24 -12.72 -18.71
CA LYS A 205 8.20 -12.77 -19.83
C LYS A 205 9.65 -12.67 -19.37
N SER A 206 9.90 -11.74 -18.47
CA SER A 206 11.23 -11.48 -17.90
C SER A 206 11.11 -10.86 -16.52
N VAL A 207 12.16 -10.96 -15.72
CA VAL A 207 12.27 -10.32 -14.42
C VAL A 207 13.53 -9.46 -14.39
N THR A 208 13.38 -8.19 -14.00
CA THR A 208 14.48 -7.29 -13.66
C THR A 208 14.43 -7.03 -12.15
N ILE A 209 15.51 -7.28 -11.44
CA ILE A 209 15.59 -7.08 -9.99
C ILE A 209 16.49 -5.89 -9.72
N ALA A 210 15.91 -4.77 -9.27
CA ALA A 210 16.63 -3.55 -8.91
C ALA A 210 16.90 -3.51 -7.41
N ILE A 211 18.15 -3.48 -7.02
CA ILE A 211 18.59 -3.46 -5.61
C ILE A 211 19.61 -2.35 -5.38
N MET A 212 19.69 -1.91 -4.13
CA MET A 212 20.78 -1.03 -3.68
C MET A 212 22.04 -1.84 -3.40
N GLU A 213 23.20 -1.19 -3.56
CA GLU A 213 24.52 -1.72 -3.18
C GLU A 213 24.70 -1.74 -1.65
N VAL A 214 23.77 -2.41 -0.94
CA VAL A 214 23.80 -2.53 0.52
C VAL A 214 23.43 -3.94 0.96
N PRO A 215 23.97 -4.45 2.08
CA PRO A 215 23.77 -5.84 2.50
C PRO A 215 22.30 -6.23 2.69
N CYS A 216 21.44 -5.32 3.12
CA CYS A 216 20.02 -5.62 3.36
C CYS A 216 19.25 -5.94 2.08
N CYS A 217 19.66 -5.42 0.91
CA CYS A 217 19.03 -5.68 -0.37
C CYS A 217 19.51 -6.97 -1.05
N SER A 218 20.65 -7.54 -0.62
CA SER A 218 21.27 -8.73 -1.26
C SER A 218 20.39 -9.98 -1.23
N LYS A 219 19.39 -10.04 -0.35
CA LYS A 219 18.43 -11.14 -0.26
C LYS A 219 17.36 -11.13 -1.36
N MET A 220 17.08 -9.98 -1.99
CA MET A 220 15.99 -9.88 -2.98
C MET A 220 16.16 -10.80 -4.18
N PRO A 221 17.34 -10.94 -4.81
CA PRO A 221 17.54 -11.91 -5.89
C PRO A 221 17.27 -13.34 -5.46
N LEU A 222 17.72 -13.75 -4.26
CA LEU A 222 17.50 -15.08 -3.72
C LEU A 222 16.01 -15.36 -3.44
N ILE A 223 15.27 -14.37 -2.98
CA ILE A 223 13.81 -14.47 -2.75
C ILE A 223 13.09 -14.77 -4.07
N VAL A 224 13.41 -14.02 -5.12
CA VAL A 224 12.80 -14.20 -6.45
C VAL A 224 13.18 -15.54 -7.04
N GLN A 225 14.46 -15.93 -6.94
CA GLN A 225 14.96 -17.23 -7.40
C GLN A 225 14.23 -18.38 -6.72
N LYS A 226 14.13 -18.39 -5.39
CA LYS A 226 13.37 -19.40 -4.64
C LYS A 226 11.90 -19.44 -5.04
N GLY A 227 11.30 -18.30 -5.34
CA GLY A 227 9.95 -18.22 -5.88
C GLY A 227 9.80 -18.93 -7.23
N MET A 228 10.79 -18.78 -8.13
CA MET A 228 10.84 -19.49 -9.40
C MET A 228 11.04 -21.01 -9.21
N GLU A 229 11.94 -21.42 -8.34
CA GLU A 229 12.20 -22.82 -7.99
C GLU A 229 10.92 -23.50 -7.48
N LEU A 230 10.20 -22.85 -6.53
CA LEU A 230 8.93 -23.38 -6.00
C LEU A 230 7.80 -23.41 -7.04
N ALA A 231 7.88 -22.58 -8.05
CA ALA A 231 6.93 -22.56 -9.17
C ALA A 231 7.31 -23.56 -10.27
N GLY A 232 8.53 -24.12 -10.25
CA GLY A 232 9.06 -24.96 -11.33
C GLY A 232 9.17 -24.19 -12.65
N LYS A 233 9.57 -22.91 -12.60
CA LYS A 233 9.69 -22.02 -13.76
C LYS A 233 11.08 -21.45 -13.86
N GLU A 234 11.58 -21.40 -15.10
CA GLU A 234 12.79 -20.67 -15.46
C GLU A 234 12.37 -19.43 -16.26
N ILE A 235 12.67 -18.24 -15.72
CA ILE A 235 12.31 -16.98 -16.33
C ILE A 235 13.58 -16.16 -16.52
N PRO A 236 13.84 -15.58 -17.73
CA PRO A 236 15.00 -14.74 -17.94
C PRO A 236 15.05 -13.60 -16.91
N THR A 237 16.13 -13.55 -16.13
CA THR A 237 16.24 -12.62 -15.01
C THR A 237 17.56 -11.89 -15.01
N GLU A 238 17.52 -10.57 -14.83
CA GLU A 238 18.70 -9.73 -14.60
C GLU A 238 18.64 -9.03 -13.23
N VAL A 239 19.79 -8.78 -12.66
CA VAL A 239 19.96 -7.99 -11.45
C VAL A 239 20.66 -6.69 -11.79
N VAL A 240 20.05 -5.57 -11.36
CA VAL A 240 20.58 -4.21 -11.48
C VAL A 240 20.94 -3.71 -10.09
N VAL A 241 22.20 -3.39 -9.87
CA VAL A 241 22.71 -2.87 -8.59
C VAL A 241 22.90 -1.37 -8.70
N ILE A 242 22.31 -0.63 -7.77
CA ILE A 242 22.32 0.84 -7.72
C ILE A 242 23.08 1.28 -6.48
N SER A 243 24.02 2.21 -6.65
CA SER A 243 24.76 2.80 -5.53
C SER A 243 23.89 3.76 -4.71
N SER A 244 24.29 4.04 -3.48
CA SER A 244 23.65 5.04 -2.64
C SER A 244 23.75 6.47 -3.20
N GLN A 245 24.64 6.70 -4.19
CA GLN A 245 24.79 7.96 -4.91
C GLN A 245 23.94 8.06 -6.18
N GLY A 246 23.09 7.05 -6.45
CA GLY A 246 22.15 7.07 -7.57
C GLY A 246 22.77 6.71 -8.92
N SER A 247 23.76 5.85 -8.96
CA SER A 247 24.35 5.34 -10.19
C SER A 247 24.15 3.83 -10.33
N ILE A 248 23.92 3.32 -11.52
CA ILE A 248 23.92 1.88 -11.79
C ILE A 248 25.37 1.39 -11.77
N VAL A 249 25.71 0.59 -10.76
CA VAL A 249 27.05 0.03 -10.56
C VAL A 249 27.25 -1.22 -11.42
N ARG A 250 26.21 -2.04 -11.54
CA ARG A 250 26.30 -3.34 -12.21
C ARG A 250 24.96 -3.79 -12.77
N ARG A 251 25.01 -4.46 -13.92
CA ARG A 251 23.92 -5.26 -14.48
C ARG A 251 24.48 -6.67 -14.73
N MET A 252 23.78 -7.70 -14.30
CA MET A 252 24.22 -9.09 -14.49
C MET A 252 23.01 -10.01 -14.60
N PRO A 253 23.10 -11.09 -15.41
CA PRO A 253 22.10 -12.13 -15.37
C PRO A 253 22.07 -12.77 -13.98
N LEU A 254 20.90 -13.16 -13.50
CA LEU A 254 20.80 -14.03 -12.34
C LEU A 254 21.22 -15.43 -12.80
N ALA A 255 22.29 -15.95 -12.21
CA ALA A 255 22.73 -17.32 -12.51
C ALA A 255 21.65 -18.32 -12.07
N ALA A 256 21.38 -19.28 -12.91
CA ALA A 256 20.44 -20.37 -12.63
C ALA A 256 20.95 -21.28 -11.48
#